data_df390e1c49707fee154ff30b7131a1b4
#
_entry.id   df390e1c49707fee154ff30b7131a1b4
#
_cell.length_a   1.000
_cell.length_b   1.000
_cell.length_c   1.000
_cell.angle_alpha   90.00
_cell.angle_beta   90.00
_cell.angle_gamma   90.00
#
_symmetry.space_group_name_H-M   'P 1'
#
loop_
_entity.id
_entity.type
_entity.pdbx_description
1 polymer ?
#
loop_
_entity_poly.entity_id
_entity_poly.type
_entity_poly.pdbx_seq_one_letter_code
_entity_poly.pdbx_strand_id
1 'polypeptide(L)'
;MPIIENWKLVVLERYAKFDGRAGRAEFWWYVLANIVLYVALAIVMGIGFAISTALGVIVAVLMAAAYLALIIPSIAVAIRRLHDTDKSGWWLLISFIPFGGLVLLVFYAMEGTNGPNAHGVGPEPAAA
;
A
#
# COMPACT_ATOMS: atom_id res chain seq x y z
N MET A 1 -10.57 -7.19 13.08
CA MET A 1 -9.61 -6.07 13.25
C MET A 1 -9.54 -5.27 11.96
N PRO A 2 -9.67 -3.96 12.03
CA PRO A 2 -9.66 -3.12 10.82
C PRO A 2 -8.42 -3.31 9.95
N ILE A 3 -7.26 -3.53 10.56
CA ILE A 3 -6.01 -3.70 9.83
C ILE A 3 -6.03 -4.93 8.92
N ILE A 4 -6.53 -6.06 9.41
CA ILE A 4 -6.55 -7.31 8.66
C ILE A 4 -7.63 -7.27 7.58
N GLU A 5 -8.83 -6.86 7.94
CA GLU A 5 -9.95 -6.79 6.99
C GLU A 5 -9.67 -5.78 5.89
N ASN A 6 -9.08 -4.63 6.23
CA ASN A 6 -8.72 -3.63 5.23
C ASN A 6 -7.61 -4.13 4.30
N TRP A 7 -6.63 -4.84 4.84
CA TRP A 7 -5.57 -5.43 4.02
C TRP A 7 -6.15 -6.43 3.02
N LYS A 8 -7.07 -7.31 3.49
CA LYS A 8 -7.78 -8.24 2.61
C LYS A 8 -8.59 -7.53 1.54
N LEU A 9 -9.27 -6.44 1.90
CA LEU A 9 -10.05 -5.65 0.96
C LEU A 9 -9.16 -5.13 -0.18
N VAL A 10 -8.03 -4.52 0.15
CA VAL A 10 -7.11 -3.97 -0.84
C VAL A 10 -6.47 -5.06 -1.69
N VAL A 11 -6.03 -6.15 -1.07
CA VAL A 11 -5.26 -7.20 -1.75
C VAL A 11 -6.16 -8.17 -2.51
N LEU A 12 -7.33 -8.51 -1.99
CA LEU A 12 -8.19 -9.53 -2.58
C LEU A 12 -9.32 -8.96 -3.42
N GLU A 13 -9.96 -7.90 -2.97
CA GLU A 13 -11.13 -7.34 -3.67
C GLU A 13 -10.78 -6.19 -4.59
N ARG A 14 -9.73 -5.45 -4.28
CA ARG A 14 -9.30 -4.26 -5.03
C ARG A 14 -7.87 -4.38 -5.54
N TYR A 15 -7.44 -5.61 -5.82
CA TYR A 15 -6.05 -5.93 -6.17
C TYR A 15 -5.48 -5.04 -7.28
N ALA A 16 -6.19 -4.93 -8.38
CA ALA A 16 -5.77 -4.13 -9.54
C ALA A 16 -6.80 -3.04 -9.86
N LYS A 17 -7.43 -2.47 -8.83
CA LYS A 17 -8.40 -1.40 -8.99
C LYS A 17 -7.69 -0.06 -9.01
N PHE A 18 -7.53 0.50 -10.21
CA PHE A 18 -6.83 1.76 -10.44
C PHE A 18 -7.77 2.96 -10.56
N ASP A 19 -9.07 2.74 -10.70
CA ASP A 19 -10.09 3.77 -10.74
C ASP A 19 -10.74 3.96 -9.38
N GLY A 20 -11.42 5.09 -9.22
CA GLY A 20 -12.09 5.40 -7.96
C GLY A 20 -11.17 6.12 -6.97
N ARG A 21 -11.61 6.22 -5.72
CA ARG A 21 -10.96 7.00 -4.67
C ARG A 21 -10.74 6.15 -3.43
N ALA A 22 -9.57 6.24 -2.83
CA ALA A 22 -9.27 5.63 -1.54
C ALA A 22 -9.14 6.71 -0.48
N GLY A 23 -9.85 6.55 0.63
CA GLY A 23 -9.74 7.44 1.77
C GLY A 23 -8.47 7.20 2.58
N ARG A 24 -8.19 8.10 3.55
CA ARG A 24 -7.02 7.97 4.42
C ARG A 24 -7.03 6.65 5.20
N ALA A 25 -8.19 6.21 5.69
CA ALA A 25 -8.27 4.97 6.46
C ALA A 25 -7.86 3.75 5.64
N GLU A 26 -8.38 3.60 4.42
CA GLU A 26 -8.02 2.48 3.55
C GLU A 26 -6.53 2.47 3.25
N PHE A 27 -5.97 3.62 2.90
CA PHE A 27 -4.56 3.73 2.53
C PHE A 27 -3.64 3.45 3.72
N TRP A 28 -3.84 4.14 4.84
CA TRP A 28 -2.92 4.07 5.98
C TRP A 28 -3.02 2.75 6.75
N TRP A 29 -4.19 2.13 6.84
CA TRP A 29 -4.30 0.77 7.39
C TRP A 29 -3.54 -0.23 6.53
N TYR A 30 -3.60 -0.07 5.21
CA TYR A 30 -2.85 -0.91 4.29
C TYR A 30 -1.33 -0.72 4.46
N VAL A 31 -0.87 0.51 4.56
CA VAL A 31 0.56 0.82 4.79
C VAL A 31 1.02 0.20 6.11
N LEU A 32 0.25 0.38 7.19
CA LEU A 32 0.59 -0.18 8.50
C LEU A 32 0.65 -1.70 8.45
N ALA A 33 -0.32 -2.34 7.80
CA ALA A 33 -0.34 -3.80 7.66
C ALA A 33 0.90 -4.31 6.92
N ASN A 34 1.31 -3.63 5.86
CA ASN A 34 2.51 -4.01 5.11
C ASN A 34 3.79 -3.78 5.92
N ILE A 35 3.87 -2.72 6.69
CA ILE A 35 5.02 -2.50 7.58
C ILE A 35 5.12 -3.65 8.57
N VAL A 36 4.03 -4.04 9.21
CA VAL A 36 4.01 -5.16 10.15
C VAL A 36 4.40 -6.45 9.46
N LEU A 37 3.87 -6.71 8.27
CA LEU A 37 4.19 -7.91 7.50
C LEU A 37 5.69 -7.99 7.18
N TYR A 38 6.28 -6.92 6.65
CA TYR A 38 7.68 -6.93 6.24
C TYR A 38 8.64 -6.94 7.43
N VAL A 39 8.28 -6.29 8.54
CA VAL A 39 9.07 -6.38 9.78
C VAL A 39 9.05 -7.80 10.32
N ALA A 40 7.89 -8.45 10.35
CA ALA A 40 7.77 -9.84 10.79
C ALA A 40 8.60 -10.78 9.90
N LEU A 41 8.52 -10.63 8.58
CA LEU A 41 9.30 -11.43 7.64
C LEU A 41 10.80 -11.19 7.79
N ALA A 42 11.22 -9.95 8.04
CA ALA A 42 12.63 -9.63 8.26
C ALA A 42 13.17 -10.28 9.54
N ILE A 43 12.38 -10.29 10.60
CA ILE A 43 12.74 -10.95 11.85
C ILE A 43 12.88 -12.47 11.63
N VAL A 44 11.91 -13.08 10.97
CA VAL A 44 11.94 -14.52 10.65
C VAL A 44 13.13 -14.86 9.76
N MET A 45 13.45 -13.98 8.79
CA MET A 45 14.62 -14.15 7.92
C MET A 45 15.92 -14.12 8.72
N GLY A 46 16.06 -13.18 9.65
CA GLY A 46 17.23 -13.10 10.54
C GLY A 46 17.38 -14.34 11.40
N ILE A 47 16.29 -14.83 11.97
CA ILE A 47 16.28 -16.08 12.75
C ILE A 47 16.66 -17.25 11.83
N GLY A 48 16.12 -17.31 10.63
CA GLY A 48 16.43 -18.35 9.66
C GLY A 48 17.92 -18.39 9.33
N PHE A 49 18.54 -17.25 9.04
CA PHE A 49 19.98 -17.19 8.78
C PHE A 49 20.82 -17.55 10.01
N ALA A 50 20.33 -17.25 11.21
CA ALA A 50 21.01 -17.66 12.44
C ALA A 50 21.04 -19.18 12.63
N ILE A 51 20.03 -19.88 12.10
CA ILE A 51 19.95 -21.36 12.17
C ILE A 51 20.76 -21.98 11.04
N SER A 52 20.49 -21.58 9.79
CA SER A 52 21.24 -22.04 8.62
C SER A 52 21.03 -21.09 7.44
N THR A 53 22.01 -21.06 6.53
CA THR A 53 21.91 -20.28 5.31
C THR A 53 20.70 -20.71 4.46
N ALA A 54 20.43 -22.01 4.40
CA ALA A 54 19.31 -22.52 3.61
C ALA A 54 17.97 -22.00 4.12
N LEU A 55 17.73 -22.00 5.42
CA LEU A 55 16.50 -21.47 6.01
C LEU A 55 16.36 -19.96 5.77
N GLY A 56 17.44 -19.20 5.95
CA GLY A 56 17.44 -17.76 5.68
C GLY A 56 17.12 -17.44 4.23
N VAL A 57 17.69 -18.21 3.29
CA VAL A 57 17.42 -18.03 1.85
C VAL A 57 15.96 -18.36 1.53
N ILE A 58 15.40 -19.42 2.11
CA ILE A 58 13.98 -19.75 1.90
C ILE A 58 13.08 -18.60 2.34
N VAL A 59 13.31 -18.04 3.51
CA VAL A 59 12.51 -16.89 4.00
C VAL A 59 12.72 -15.67 3.12
N ALA A 60 13.95 -15.40 2.67
CA ALA A 60 14.24 -14.29 1.77
C ALA A 60 13.48 -14.42 0.44
N VAL A 61 13.40 -15.63 -0.11
CA VAL A 61 12.63 -15.90 -1.33
C VAL A 61 11.14 -15.67 -1.10
N LEU A 62 10.60 -16.11 0.05
CA LEU A 62 9.19 -15.87 0.38
C LEU A 62 8.91 -14.38 0.55
N MET A 63 9.83 -13.64 1.16
CA MET A 63 9.71 -12.19 1.33
C MET A 63 9.72 -11.48 -0.02
N ALA A 64 10.60 -11.90 -0.94
CA ALA A 64 10.65 -11.36 -2.30
C ALA A 64 9.36 -11.66 -3.06
N ALA A 65 8.82 -12.87 -2.93
CA ALA A 65 7.55 -13.25 -3.55
C ALA A 65 6.39 -12.40 -3.02
N ALA A 66 6.33 -12.18 -1.71
CA ALA A 66 5.33 -11.31 -1.11
C ALA A 66 5.43 -9.88 -1.62
N TYR A 67 6.65 -9.34 -1.71
CA TYR A 67 6.88 -8.00 -2.24
C TYR A 67 6.37 -7.88 -3.68
N LEU A 68 6.72 -8.84 -4.54
CA LEU A 68 6.27 -8.84 -5.93
C LEU A 68 4.75 -8.95 -6.04
N ALA A 69 4.14 -9.81 -5.23
CA ALA A 69 2.69 -9.99 -5.24
C ALA A 69 1.94 -8.73 -4.78
N LEU A 70 2.54 -7.93 -3.93
CA LEU A 70 1.92 -6.73 -3.38
C LEU A 70 2.23 -5.44 -4.17
N ILE A 71 3.07 -5.51 -5.19
CA ILE A 71 3.38 -4.32 -6.02
C ILE A 71 2.11 -3.75 -6.63
N ILE A 72 1.30 -4.57 -7.30
CA ILE A 72 0.11 -4.11 -8.00
C ILE A 72 -0.94 -3.51 -7.03
N PRO A 73 -1.35 -4.19 -5.94
CA PRO A 73 -2.30 -3.56 -5.02
C PRO A 73 -1.74 -2.32 -4.32
N SER A 74 -0.42 -2.26 -4.10
CA SER A 74 0.21 -1.06 -3.52
C SER A 74 0.13 0.12 -4.48
N ILE A 75 0.41 -0.09 -5.76
CA ILE A 75 0.27 0.94 -6.79
C ILE A 75 -1.20 1.33 -6.93
N ALA A 76 -2.10 0.36 -6.96
CA ALA A 76 -3.53 0.60 -7.12
C ALA A 76 -4.10 1.47 -6.00
N VAL A 77 -3.79 1.14 -4.74
CA VAL A 77 -4.29 1.94 -3.61
C VAL A 77 -3.65 3.33 -3.57
N ALA A 78 -2.38 3.44 -3.95
CA ALA A 78 -1.69 4.73 -4.02
C ALA A 78 -2.32 5.63 -5.09
N ILE A 79 -2.61 5.10 -6.27
CA ILE A 79 -3.28 5.84 -7.34
C ILE A 79 -4.68 6.28 -6.89
N ARG A 80 -5.45 5.38 -6.27
CA ARG A 80 -6.77 5.73 -5.74
C ARG A 80 -6.70 6.78 -4.64
N ARG A 81 -5.63 6.77 -3.85
CA ARG A 81 -5.41 7.79 -2.83
C ARG A 81 -5.11 9.17 -3.45
N LEU A 82 -4.32 9.21 -4.52
CA LEU A 82 -4.10 10.43 -5.28
C LEU A 82 -5.41 10.95 -5.89
N HIS A 83 -6.24 10.05 -6.40
CA HIS A 83 -7.57 10.42 -6.93
C HIS A 83 -8.45 11.07 -5.87
N ASP A 84 -8.37 10.64 -4.62
CA ASP A 84 -9.16 11.22 -3.54
C ASP A 84 -8.82 12.68 -3.28
N THR A 85 -7.58 13.09 -3.55
CA THR A 85 -7.14 14.48 -3.48
C THR A 85 -7.23 15.20 -4.84
N ASP A 86 -8.01 14.64 -5.77
CA ASP A 86 -8.23 15.16 -7.13
C ASP A 86 -6.94 15.30 -7.95
N LYS A 87 -6.03 14.33 -7.79
CA LYS A 87 -4.77 14.27 -8.53
C LYS A 87 -4.76 13.07 -9.46
N SER A 88 -4.05 13.20 -10.59
CA SER A 88 -3.81 12.08 -11.50
C SER A 88 -2.89 11.05 -10.88
N GLY A 89 -3.08 9.78 -11.22
CA GLY A 89 -2.16 8.70 -10.85
C GLY A 89 -0.74 8.90 -11.36
N TRP A 90 -0.54 9.70 -12.39
CA TRP A 90 0.78 10.03 -12.91
C TRP A 90 1.69 10.74 -11.90
N TRP A 91 1.12 11.38 -10.87
CA TRP A 91 1.90 11.93 -9.77
C TRP A 91 2.78 10.89 -9.07
N LEU A 92 2.43 9.61 -9.18
CA LEU A 92 3.24 8.53 -8.61
C LEU A 92 4.66 8.50 -9.18
N LEU A 93 4.87 8.99 -10.40
CA LEU A 93 6.18 9.02 -11.06
C LEU A 93 7.18 9.95 -10.35
N ILE A 94 6.72 10.89 -9.54
CA ILE A 94 7.63 11.74 -8.78
C ILE A 94 8.41 10.97 -7.71
N SER A 95 8.01 9.73 -7.40
CA SER A 95 8.79 8.87 -6.50
C SER A 95 10.19 8.58 -7.03
N PHE A 96 10.41 8.69 -8.35
CA PHE A 96 11.73 8.53 -8.98
C PHE A 96 12.59 9.79 -8.92
N ILE A 97 12.05 10.91 -8.48
CA ILE A 97 12.77 12.17 -8.33
C ILE A 97 13.26 12.27 -6.88
N PRO A 98 14.49 12.78 -6.62
CA PRO A 98 14.94 13.00 -5.25
C PRO A 98 13.94 13.83 -4.45
N PHE A 99 13.62 13.37 -3.23
CA PHE A 99 12.61 13.95 -2.34
C PHE A 99 11.16 13.83 -2.85
N GLY A 100 10.93 13.28 -4.04
CA GLY A 100 9.57 13.09 -4.58
C GLY A 100 8.71 12.21 -3.69
N GLY A 101 9.29 11.18 -3.06
CA GLY A 101 8.58 10.33 -2.11
C GLY A 101 8.04 11.10 -0.89
N LEU A 102 8.74 12.13 -0.43
CA LEU A 102 8.27 12.98 0.66
C LEU A 102 7.05 13.79 0.25
N VAL A 103 7.04 14.31 -0.98
CA VAL A 103 5.88 15.03 -1.53
C VAL A 103 4.68 14.09 -1.62
N LEU A 104 4.89 12.85 -2.06
CA LEU A 104 3.82 11.85 -2.10
C LEU A 104 3.27 11.55 -0.71
N LEU A 105 4.12 11.43 0.30
CA LEU A 105 3.66 11.21 1.68
C LEU A 105 2.74 12.35 2.14
N VAL A 106 3.05 13.59 1.79
CA VAL A 106 2.20 14.72 2.09
C VAL A 106 0.85 14.58 1.39
N PHE A 107 0.86 14.23 0.10
CA PHE A 107 -0.38 14.02 -0.65
C PHE A 107 -1.24 12.91 -0.04
N TYR A 108 -0.63 11.81 0.39
CA TYR A 108 -1.36 10.69 0.99
C TYR A 108 -1.99 11.07 2.34
N ALA A 109 -1.36 11.98 3.07
CA ALA A 109 -1.85 12.42 4.38
C ALA A 109 -2.85 13.56 4.30
N MET A 110 -2.93 14.26 3.15
CA MET A 110 -3.86 15.37 2.97
C MET A 110 -5.31 14.92 3.06
N GLU A 111 -6.18 15.84 3.47
CA GLU A 111 -7.61 15.61 3.39
C GLU A 111 -8.04 15.49 1.93
N GLY A 112 -8.87 14.47 1.65
CA GLY A 112 -9.44 14.29 0.32
C GLY A 112 -10.44 15.37 -0.03
N THR A 113 -10.81 15.45 -1.32
CA THR A 113 -11.81 16.39 -1.79
C THR A 113 -13.15 16.11 -1.11
N ASN A 114 -13.77 17.14 -0.56
CA ASN A 114 -15.13 17.06 -0.05
C ASN A 114 -16.12 16.96 -1.22
N GLY A 115 -16.92 15.90 -1.22
CA GLY A 115 -17.88 15.67 -2.28
C GLY A 115 -17.24 15.12 -3.56
N PRO A 116 -17.96 15.20 -4.69
CA PRO A 116 -17.48 14.63 -5.95
C PRO A 116 -16.26 15.39 -6.49
N ASN A 117 -15.40 14.66 -7.19
CA ASN A 117 -14.31 15.24 -7.98
C ASN A 117 -14.20 14.48 -9.31
N ALA A 118 -13.14 14.75 -10.10
CA ALA A 118 -12.95 14.12 -11.41
C ALA A 118 -12.88 12.58 -11.36
N HIS A 119 -12.66 11.99 -10.19
CA HIS A 119 -12.41 10.55 -10.03
C HIS A 119 -13.54 9.80 -9.31
N GLY A 120 -14.61 10.46 -8.95
CA GLY A 120 -15.78 9.84 -8.34
C GLY A 120 -16.49 10.69 -7.32
N VAL A 121 -17.56 10.17 -6.75
CA VAL A 121 -18.44 10.88 -5.82
C VAL A 121 -17.87 10.96 -4.41
N GLY A 122 -16.96 10.06 -4.07
CA GLY A 122 -16.32 10.02 -2.77
C GLY A 122 -15.43 8.80 -2.63
N PRO A 123 -14.64 8.71 -1.55
CA PRO A 123 -13.80 7.54 -1.31
C PRO A 123 -14.68 6.33 -1.01
N GLU A 124 -14.21 5.17 -1.47
CA GLU A 124 -14.86 3.91 -1.14
C GLU A 124 -14.65 3.60 0.34
N PRO A 125 -15.62 2.95 1.02
CA PRO A 125 -15.47 2.62 2.43
C PRO A 125 -14.28 1.70 2.66
N ALA A 126 -13.48 2.00 3.69
CA ALA A 126 -12.50 1.06 4.20
C ALA A 126 -13.21 -0.04 4.98
N ALA A 127 -12.58 -1.21 5.08
CA ALA A 127 -13.08 -2.26 5.94
C ALA A 127 -12.94 -1.84 7.41
N ALA A 128 -14.01 -1.98 8.16
CA ALA A 128 -14.05 -1.57 9.55
C ALA A 128 -13.36 -2.59 10.47
#